data_75e76f1d24ea5c370f05c7fb930608df
#
_entry.id   75e76f1d24ea5c370f05c7fb930608df
#
_cell.length_a   1.000
_cell.length_b   1.000
_cell.length_c   1.000
_cell.angle_alpha   90.00
_cell.angle_beta   90.00
_cell.angle_gamma   90.00
#
_symmetry.space_group_name_H-M   'P 1'
#
loop_
_entity.id
_entity.type
_entity.pdbx_description
1 polymer ?
#
loop_
_entity_poly.entity_id
_entity_poly.type
_entity_poly.pdbx_seq_one_letter_code
_entity_poly.pdbx_strand_id
1 'polypeptide(L)'
;MTSQEIEELDLGTKKEEVILTTHNEINQYLNGELLVIEHGYVEVRLRTTPEMVADKHGLIHGGFIFSAADYAAMAAVNETNVVLIASECQFLSPVKLHDEVNIIARVRHKEGRKRNVNVVAFMHDIKVFEGEFKTVILDKHVLKLKLLDENEETAVGTKKKRG
;
A
#
# COMPACT_ATOMS: atom_id res chain seq x y z
N MET A 1 -6.72 23.83 40.40
CA MET A 1 -7.41 23.60 39.10
C MET A 1 -8.81 23.10 39.40
N THR A 2 -9.82 23.80 38.97
CA THR A 2 -11.21 23.41 39.04
C THR A 2 -11.57 22.43 37.94
N SER A 3 -12.62 21.65 38.14
CA SER A 3 -13.10 20.71 37.11
C SER A 3 -13.43 21.38 35.77
N GLN A 4 -13.76 22.68 35.76
CA GLN A 4 -13.98 23.49 34.56
C GLN A 4 -12.69 23.87 33.86
N GLU A 5 -11.58 24.10 34.57
CA GLU A 5 -10.28 24.38 33.98
C GLU A 5 -9.65 23.13 33.34
N ILE A 6 -10.02 21.94 33.83
CA ILE A 6 -9.59 20.66 33.23
C ILE A 6 -10.39 20.36 31.95
N GLU A 7 -11.69 20.71 31.89
CA GLU A 7 -12.50 20.58 30.67
C GLU A 7 -12.06 21.55 29.56
N GLU A 8 -11.59 22.76 29.90
CA GLU A 8 -11.10 23.73 28.93
C GLU A 8 -9.71 23.35 28.36
N LEU A 9 -8.91 22.56 29.07
CA LEU A 9 -7.61 22.05 28.59
C LEU A 9 -7.74 20.85 27.65
N ASP A 10 -8.87 20.17 27.60
CA ASP A 10 -9.14 19.04 26.72
C ASP A 10 -9.83 19.44 25.38
N LEU A 11 -9.95 20.74 25.10
CA LEU A 11 -10.31 21.30 23.78
C LEU A 11 -9.12 21.29 22.80
N GLY A 12 -8.06 20.55 23.12
CA GLY A 12 -6.91 20.34 22.28
C GLY A 12 -7.17 19.39 21.13
N THR A 13 -7.27 19.95 19.94
CA THR A 13 -7.08 19.32 18.63
C THR A 13 -7.91 18.05 18.42
N LYS A 14 -9.11 18.20 17.87
CA LYS A 14 -9.76 17.12 17.12
C LYS A 14 -8.72 16.64 16.11
N LYS A 15 -8.15 15.47 16.34
CA LYS A 15 -7.31 14.78 15.36
C LYS A 15 -8.16 14.69 14.09
N GLU A 16 -7.71 15.33 13.02
CA GLU A 16 -8.41 15.30 11.74
C GLU A 16 -8.54 13.85 11.32
N GLU A 17 -9.77 13.38 11.09
CA GLU A 17 -10.03 12.02 10.66
C GLU A 17 -9.57 11.86 9.21
N VAL A 18 -8.57 11.01 8.98
CA VAL A 18 -8.06 10.68 7.66
C VAL A 18 -8.88 9.53 7.07
N ILE A 19 -9.46 9.75 5.89
CA ILE A 19 -10.27 8.76 5.18
C ILE A 19 -9.44 8.16 4.04
N LEU A 20 -9.52 6.83 3.87
CA LEU A 20 -8.89 6.13 2.76
C LEU A 20 -9.59 6.48 1.44
N THR A 21 -8.83 7.03 0.48
CA THR A 21 -9.32 7.47 -0.84
C THR A 21 -8.86 6.62 -2.01
N THR A 22 -8.11 5.54 -1.74
CA THR A 22 -7.58 4.62 -2.73
C THR A 22 -7.69 3.18 -2.23
N HIS A 23 -7.64 2.21 -3.13
CA HIS A 23 -7.64 0.78 -2.78
C HIS A 23 -8.82 0.34 -1.90
N ASN A 24 -9.97 1.00 -2.02
CA ASN A 24 -11.16 0.70 -1.21
C ASN A 24 -11.78 -0.66 -1.51
N GLU A 25 -11.52 -1.22 -2.71
CA GLU A 25 -12.03 -2.53 -3.12
C GLU A 25 -11.04 -3.68 -2.85
N ILE A 26 -9.92 -3.38 -2.19
CA ILE A 26 -8.92 -4.41 -1.90
C ILE A 26 -9.48 -5.50 -0.99
N ASN A 27 -9.12 -6.74 -1.26
CA ASN A 27 -9.52 -7.86 -0.41
C ASN A 27 -8.67 -7.87 0.87
N GLN A 28 -9.26 -7.50 1.99
CA GLN A 28 -8.56 -7.40 3.29
C GLN A 28 -8.14 -8.76 3.85
N TYR A 29 -8.86 -9.83 3.50
CA TYR A 29 -8.50 -11.18 3.92
C TYR A 29 -7.14 -11.61 3.33
N LEU A 30 -6.85 -11.23 2.09
CA LEU A 30 -5.62 -11.57 1.39
C LEU A 30 -4.51 -10.53 1.56
N ASN A 31 -4.85 -9.27 1.82
CA ASN A 31 -3.91 -8.15 1.79
C ASN A 31 -3.74 -7.43 3.13
N GLY A 32 -4.47 -7.87 4.14
CA GLY A 32 -4.40 -7.28 5.47
C GLY A 32 -5.49 -6.25 5.76
N GLU A 33 -5.67 -5.99 7.02
CA GLU A 33 -6.62 -5.06 7.59
C GLU A 33 -5.93 -3.75 7.97
N LEU A 34 -6.47 -2.63 7.52
CA LEU A 34 -5.97 -1.31 7.87
C LEU A 34 -6.37 -0.98 9.32
N LEU A 35 -5.40 -0.85 10.21
CA LEU A 35 -5.63 -0.58 11.63
C LEU A 35 -5.48 0.90 11.99
N VAL A 36 -4.50 1.57 11.38
CA VAL A 36 -4.19 2.97 11.62
C VAL A 36 -3.98 3.65 10.28
N ILE A 37 -4.60 4.81 10.11
CA ILE A 37 -4.40 5.68 8.97
C ILE A 37 -4.21 7.11 9.43
N GLU A 38 -3.07 7.68 9.07
CA GLU A 38 -2.72 9.09 9.28
C GLU A 38 -2.11 9.63 7.97
N HIS A 39 -1.91 10.94 7.90
CA HIS A 39 -1.22 11.52 6.75
C HIS A 39 0.21 10.97 6.63
N GLY A 40 0.47 10.21 5.57
CA GLY A 40 1.78 9.63 5.28
C GLY A 40 2.20 8.48 6.19
N TYR A 41 1.28 7.91 6.97
CA TYR A 41 1.55 6.81 7.89
C TYR A 41 0.37 5.86 7.99
N VAL A 42 0.62 4.56 7.84
CA VAL A 42 -0.40 3.53 8.09
C VAL A 42 0.17 2.32 8.80
N GLU A 43 -0.70 1.60 9.48
CA GLU A 43 -0.44 0.28 10.01
C GLU A 43 -1.47 -0.70 9.46
N VAL A 44 -0.98 -1.83 8.95
CA VAL A 44 -1.78 -2.92 8.40
C VAL A 44 -1.43 -4.21 9.14
N ARG A 45 -2.42 -5.03 9.43
CA ARG A 45 -2.23 -6.36 10.01
C ARG A 45 -2.66 -7.43 9.03
N LEU A 46 -1.72 -8.30 8.66
CA LEU A 46 -1.99 -9.49 7.87
C LEU A 46 -2.07 -10.71 8.77
N ARG A 47 -3.24 -11.32 8.83
CA ARG A 47 -3.42 -12.64 9.44
C ARG A 47 -3.25 -13.68 8.38
N THR A 48 -2.25 -14.55 8.55
CA THR A 48 -1.97 -15.60 7.57
C THR A 48 -3.03 -16.69 7.60
N THR A 49 -3.35 -17.20 6.42
CA THR A 49 -4.44 -18.15 6.20
C THR A 49 -3.98 -19.33 5.34
N PRO A 50 -4.72 -20.46 5.32
CA PRO A 50 -4.34 -21.63 4.51
C PRO A 50 -4.17 -21.34 3.02
N GLU A 51 -4.88 -20.34 2.47
CA GLU A 51 -4.78 -19.94 1.07
C GLU A 51 -3.43 -19.32 0.71
N MET A 52 -2.66 -18.91 1.72
CA MET A 52 -1.36 -18.23 1.55
C MET A 52 -0.17 -19.18 1.62
N VAL A 53 -0.37 -20.46 1.95
CA VAL A 53 0.75 -21.40 2.12
C VAL A 53 1.35 -21.82 0.79
N ALA A 54 2.68 -21.90 0.76
CA ALA A 54 3.46 -22.32 -0.39
C ALA A 54 3.74 -23.84 -0.41
N ASP A 55 3.72 -24.50 0.75
CA ASP A 55 4.10 -25.90 0.89
C ASP A 55 3.39 -26.62 2.04
N LYS A 56 3.71 -27.91 2.22
CA LYS A 56 3.10 -28.74 3.28
C LYS A 56 3.57 -28.36 4.69
N HIS A 57 4.65 -27.59 4.84
CA HIS A 57 5.18 -27.16 6.13
C HIS A 57 4.49 -25.90 6.65
N GLY A 58 3.62 -25.31 5.84
CA GLY A 58 2.90 -24.09 6.21
C GLY A 58 3.71 -22.81 6.00
N LEU A 59 4.74 -22.84 5.15
CA LEU A 59 5.46 -21.63 4.77
C LEU A 59 4.51 -20.70 4.01
N ILE A 60 4.41 -19.46 4.46
CA ILE A 60 3.64 -18.44 3.76
C ILE A 60 4.41 -17.97 2.55
N HIS A 61 3.75 -17.97 1.39
CA HIS A 61 4.33 -17.43 0.17
C HIS A 61 4.62 -15.93 0.32
N GLY A 62 5.86 -15.53 0.00
CA GLY A 62 6.32 -14.14 0.16
C GLY A 62 5.50 -13.10 -0.61
N GLY A 63 4.84 -13.52 -1.67
CA GLY A 63 3.95 -12.66 -2.44
C GLY A 63 2.80 -12.05 -1.62
N PHE A 64 2.31 -12.74 -0.59
CA PHE A 64 1.27 -12.21 0.30
C PHE A 64 1.81 -11.15 1.26
N ILE A 65 3.04 -11.32 1.74
CA ILE A 65 3.72 -10.28 2.52
C ILE A 65 3.96 -9.03 1.67
N PHE A 66 4.43 -9.22 0.44
CA PHE A 66 4.62 -8.13 -0.52
C PHE A 66 3.30 -7.42 -0.84
N SER A 67 2.23 -8.18 -1.08
CA SER A 67 0.91 -7.62 -1.39
C SER A 67 0.36 -6.75 -0.26
N ALA A 68 0.52 -7.19 0.98
CA ALA A 68 0.12 -6.41 2.15
C ALA A 68 1.02 -5.16 2.34
N ALA A 69 2.30 -5.28 2.04
CA ALA A 69 3.24 -4.15 2.06
C ALA A 69 2.91 -3.10 0.98
N ASP A 70 2.56 -3.54 -0.22
CA ASP A 70 2.11 -2.67 -1.30
C ASP A 70 0.81 -1.95 -0.92
N TYR A 71 -0.16 -2.67 -0.39
CA TYR A 71 -1.40 -2.06 0.13
C TYR A 71 -1.11 -0.97 1.17
N ALA A 72 -0.26 -1.28 2.15
CA ALA A 72 0.14 -0.32 3.18
C ALA A 72 0.81 0.92 2.57
N ALA A 73 1.69 0.73 1.58
CA ALA A 73 2.35 1.83 0.89
C ALA A 73 1.36 2.73 0.14
N MET A 74 0.41 2.14 -0.60
CA MET A 74 -0.62 2.90 -1.32
C MET A 74 -1.53 3.66 -0.35
N ALA A 75 -1.93 3.02 0.74
CA ALA A 75 -2.75 3.64 1.78
C ALA A 75 -2.02 4.79 2.50
N ALA A 76 -0.70 4.69 2.69
CA ALA A 76 0.10 5.76 3.28
C ALA A 76 0.18 7.00 2.39
N VAL A 77 0.29 6.81 1.08
CA VAL A 77 0.20 7.90 0.09
C VAL A 77 -1.21 8.47 0.04
N ASN A 78 -2.20 7.62 0.04
CA ASN A 78 -3.63 7.94 0.12
C ASN A 78 -4.10 8.98 -0.90
N GLU A 79 -3.75 8.78 -2.15
CA GLU A 79 -4.21 9.58 -3.29
C GLU A 79 -4.99 8.70 -4.27
N THR A 80 -6.08 9.23 -4.81
CA THR A 80 -7.04 8.45 -5.60
C THR A 80 -6.41 7.71 -6.79
N ASN A 81 -5.45 8.34 -7.47
CA ASN A 81 -4.81 7.79 -8.67
C ASN A 81 -3.36 7.37 -8.44
N VAL A 82 -3.01 6.98 -7.23
CA VAL A 82 -1.68 6.47 -6.91
C VAL A 82 -1.46 5.09 -7.54
N VAL A 83 -0.28 4.90 -8.11
CA VAL A 83 0.18 3.61 -8.62
C VAL A 83 1.59 3.30 -8.16
N LEU A 84 1.87 2.04 -7.92
CA LEU A 84 3.23 1.55 -7.68
C LEU A 84 3.98 1.47 -9.02
N ILE A 85 5.19 2.02 -9.07
CA ILE A 85 6.02 1.98 -10.28
C ILE A 85 7.32 1.18 -10.10
N ALA A 86 7.84 1.07 -8.87
CA ALA A 86 9.03 0.30 -8.57
C ALA A 86 9.06 -0.06 -7.08
N SER A 87 9.75 -1.13 -6.76
CA SER A 87 9.99 -1.56 -5.40
C SER A 87 11.35 -2.23 -5.29
N GLU A 88 12.05 -1.96 -4.22
CA GLU A 88 13.24 -2.66 -3.79
C GLU A 88 13.01 -3.14 -2.36
N CYS A 89 13.03 -4.45 -2.14
CA CYS A 89 12.65 -5.03 -0.87
C CYS A 89 13.47 -6.27 -0.52
N GLN A 90 13.47 -6.61 0.75
CA GLN A 90 14.14 -7.77 1.32
C GLN A 90 13.17 -8.57 2.19
N PHE A 91 13.20 -9.88 2.02
CA PHE A 91 12.49 -10.85 2.83
C PHE A 91 13.47 -11.42 3.86
N LEU A 92 13.35 -10.95 5.09
CA LEU A 92 14.40 -11.12 6.11
C LEU A 92 14.20 -12.36 6.97
N SER A 93 12.96 -12.82 7.15
CA SER A 93 12.64 -14.00 7.93
C SER A 93 11.38 -14.66 7.40
N PRO A 94 11.29 -16.00 7.48
CA PRO A 94 10.10 -16.72 7.02
C PRO A 94 8.90 -16.46 7.94
N VAL A 95 7.73 -16.49 7.33
CA VAL A 95 6.43 -16.44 8.00
C VAL A 95 5.72 -17.76 7.77
N LYS A 96 5.07 -18.29 8.80
CA LYS A 96 4.34 -19.55 8.73
C LYS A 96 2.84 -19.32 8.99
N LEU A 97 2.06 -20.31 8.58
CA LEU A 97 0.62 -20.34 8.81
C LEU A 97 0.28 -20.06 10.28
N HIS A 98 -0.71 -19.23 10.50
CA HIS A 98 -1.21 -18.69 11.78
C HIS A 98 -0.39 -17.54 12.37
N ASP A 99 0.75 -17.19 11.80
CA ASP A 99 1.45 -15.97 12.20
C ASP A 99 0.65 -14.73 11.80
N GLU A 100 0.72 -13.70 12.63
CA GLU A 100 0.24 -12.35 12.33
C GLU A 100 1.43 -11.46 11.98
N VAL A 101 1.31 -10.73 10.89
CA VAL A 101 2.34 -9.79 10.44
C VAL A 101 1.80 -8.37 10.55
N ASN A 102 2.52 -7.53 11.27
CA ASN A 102 2.21 -6.10 11.41
C ASN A 102 3.09 -5.31 10.45
N ILE A 103 2.47 -4.51 9.61
CA ILE A 103 3.11 -3.79 8.52
C ILE A 103 2.96 -2.29 8.78
N ILE A 104 4.08 -1.58 8.73
CA ILE A 104 4.13 -0.13 8.94
C ILE A 104 4.67 0.52 7.68
N ALA A 105 3.91 1.45 7.12
CA ALA A 105 4.30 2.23 5.96
C ALA A 105 4.39 3.72 6.30
N ARG A 106 5.49 4.36 5.85
CA ARG A 106 5.74 5.79 6.03
C ARG A 106 6.16 6.44 4.72
N VAL A 107 5.47 7.48 4.31
CA VAL A 107 5.94 8.33 3.21
C VAL A 107 7.17 9.10 3.68
N ARG A 108 8.31 8.91 3.01
CA ARG A 108 9.60 9.51 3.38
C ARG A 108 9.99 10.66 2.49
N HIS A 109 9.64 10.58 1.21
CA HIS A 109 10.06 11.57 0.24
C HIS A 109 8.93 11.90 -0.72
N LYS A 110 8.79 13.20 -1.02
CA LYS A 110 7.82 13.75 -1.96
C LYS A 110 8.56 14.64 -2.93
N GLU A 111 8.41 14.34 -4.22
CA GLU A 111 8.97 15.15 -5.31
C GLU A 111 7.97 15.20 -6.47
N GLY A 112 7.33 16.35 -6.66
CA GLY A 112 6.27 16.48 -7.65
C GLY A 112 5.14 15.47 -7.39
N ARG A 113 4.91 14.59 -8.36
CA ARG A 113 3.91 13.52 -8.27
C ARG A 113 4.45 12.22 -7.68
N LYS A 114 5.74 12.15 -7.44
CA LYS A 114 6.39 10.96 -6.89
C LYS A 114 6.31 10.93 -5.37
N ARG A 115 6.11 9.74 -4.83
CA ARG A 115 6.17 9.47 -3.38
C ARG A 115 7.00 8.22 -3.16
N ASN A 116 7.98 8.33 -2.28
CA ASN A 116 8.73 7.18 -1.80
C ASN A 116 8.22 6.78 -0.42
N VAL A 117 7.91 5.51 -0.26
CA VAL A 117 7.33 4.95 0.96
C VAL A 117 8.26 3.88 1.50
N ASN A 118 8.66 4.00 2.76
CA ASN A 118 9.33 2.93 3.48
C ASN A 118 8.30 2.03 4.14
N VAL A 119 8.47 0.73 3.95
CA VAL A 119 7.62 -0.29 4.56
C VAL A 119 8.48 -1.27 5.32
N VAL A 120 8.09 -1.54 6.55
CA VAL A 120 8.66 -2.59 7.39
C VAL A 120 7.54 -3.50 7.90
N ALA A 121 7.83 -4.79 8.03
CA ALA A 121 6.90 -5.75 8.56
C ALA A 121 7.54 -6.58 9.66
N PHE A 122 6.77 -6.81 10.72
CA PHE A 122 7.19 -7.53 11.90
C PHE A 122 6.22 -8.67 12.24
N MET A 123 6.78 -9.77 12.65
CA MET A 123 6.08 -10.81 13.38
C MET A 123 6.60 -10.79 14.81
N HIS A 124 5.80 -10.31 15.78
CA HIS A 124 6.29 -9.92 17.10
C HIS A 124 7.49 -8.96 16.98
N ASP A 125 8.62 -9.30 17.56
CA ASP A 125 9.84 -8.48 17.52
C ASP A 125 10.75 -8.77 16.31
N ILE A 126 10.38 -9.75 15.47
CA ILE A 126 11.17 -10.19 14.34
C ILE A 126 10.78 -9.40 13.10
N LYS A 127 11.73 -8.66 12.53
CA LYS A 127 11.55 -8.03 11.24
C LYS A 127 11.55 -9.10 10.14
N VAL A 128 10.44 -9.25 9.45
CA VAL A 128 10.28 -10.26 8.39
C VAL A 128 10.45 -9.69 6.99
N PHE A 129 10.26 -8.39 6.84
CA PHE A 129 10.30 -7.71 5.55
C PHE A 129 10.67 -6.23 5.72
N GLU A 130 11.39 -5.69 4.76
CA GLU A 130 11.56 -4.25 4.60
C GLU A 130 11.68 -3.89 3.12
N GLY A 131 11.26 -2.69 2.77
CA GLY A 131 11.36 -2.24 1.39
C GLY A 131 11.09 -0.76 1.22
N GLU A 132 11.51 -0.27 0.05
CA GLU A 132 11.18 1.03 -0.47
C GLU A 132 10.22 0.86 -1.65
N PHE A 133 9.13 1.59 -1.62
CA PHE A 133 8.07 1.57 -2.62
C PHE A 133 8.03 2.92 -3.32
N LYS A 134 8.27 2.94 -4.62
CA LYS A 134 8.21 4.13 -5.44
C LYS A 134 6.86 4.21 -6.12
N THR A 135 6.18 5.32 -5.90
CA THR A 135 4.83 5.55 -6.39
C THR A 135 4.75 6.84 -7.19
N VAL A 136 3.75 6.93 -8.03
CA VAL A 136 3.41 8.15 -8.75
C VAL A 136 1.90 8.40 -8.65
N ILE A 137 1.53 9.67 -8.53
CA ILE A 137 0.15 10.12 -8.51
C ILE A 137 -0.20 10.63 -9.90
N LEU A 138 -1.17 9.99 -10.54
CA LEU A 138 -1.62 10.35 -11.88
C LEU A 138 -2.82 11.31 -11.81
N ASP A 139 -3.02 12.12 -12.86
CA ASP A 139 -4.18 13.00 -12.97
C ASP A 139 -5.48 12.24 -13.26
N LYS A 140 -5.35 11.10 -13.91
CA LYS A 140 -6.45 10.20 -14.28
C LYS A 140 -6.13 8.78 -13.85
N HIS A 141 -7.17 7.96 -13.78
CA HIS A 141 -6.99 6.54 -13.52
C HIS A 141 -6.07 5.90 -14.57
N VAL A 142 -5.10 5.07 -14.12
CA VAL A 142 -4.08 4.47 -14.99
C VAL A 142 -4.65 3.70 -16.17
N LEU A 143 -5.79 3.02 -16.00
CA LEU A 143 -6.46 2.28 -17.08
C LEU A 143 -7.03 3.19 -18.18
N LYS A 144 -7.28 4.46 -17.88
CA LYS A 144 -7.76 5.44 -18.86
C LYS A 144 -6.65 6.03 -19.73
N LEU A 145 -5.38 5.93 -19.30
CA LEU A 145 -4.22 6.45 -20.02
C LEU A 145 -3.79 5.54 -21.17
N LYS A 146 -4.02 4.23 -21.10
CA LYS A 146 -3.62 3.24 -22.11
C LYS A 146 -4.44 3.29 -23.40
N LEU A 147 -5.61 3.91 -23.41
CA LEU A 147 -6.48 3.99 -24.59
C LEU A 147 -5.90 4.87 -25.71
N LEU A 148 -4.86 5.66 -25.46
CA LEU A 148 -4.20 6.48 -26.47
C LEU A 148 -3.18 5.68 -27.29
N ASP A 149 -2.48 4.73 -26.69
CA ASP A 149 -1.45 3.91 -27.37
C ASP A 149 -2.07 2.86 -28.31
N GLU A 150 -3.20 2.27 -27.94
CA GLU A 150 -3.92 1.30 -28.76
C GLU A 150 -4.53 1.91 -30.03
N ASN A 151 -4.86 3.22 -30.01
CA ASN A 151 -5.37 3.94 -31.17
C ASN A 151 -4.28 4.39 -32.14
N GLU A 152 -3.03 4.53 -31.73
CA GLU A 152 -1.89 4.85 -32.61
C GLU A 152 -1.40 3.64 -33.40
N GLU A 153 -1.39 2.44 -32.82
CA GLU A 153 -1.02 1.19 -33.52
C GLU A 153 -2.04 0.80 -34.62
N THR A 154 -3.33 1.07 -34.43
CA THR A 154 -4.34 0.82 -35.46
C THR A 154 -4.31 1.83 -36.61
N ALA A 155 -3.81 3.04 -36.39
CA ALA A 155 -3.68 4.06 -37.44
C ALA A 155 -2.49 3.82 -38.39
N VAL A 156 -1.44 3.12 -37.97
CA VAL A 156 -0.26 2.82 -38.78
C VAL A 156 -0.47 1.60 -39.70
N GLY A 157 -1.44 0.72 -39.38
CA GLY A 157 -1.70 -0.50 -40.12
C GLY A 157 -2.46 -0.32 -41.47
N THR A 158 -2.98 0.87 -41.78
CA THR A 158 -3.88 1.09 -42.92
C THR A 158 -3.23 1.78 -44.15
N LYS A 159 -1.94 2.03 -44.14
CA LYS A 159 -1.23 2.71 -45.26
C LYS A 159 -0.26 1.81 -46.07
N LYS A 160 -0.59 0.55 -46.30
CA LYS A 160 0.13 -0.27 -47.27
C LYS A 160 -0.76 -1.18 -48.05
N LYS A 161 -1.53 -0.64 -49.00
CA LYS A 161 -1.99 -1.32 -50.21
C LYS A 161 -2.64 -0.31 -51.16
N ARG A 162 -1.81 0.41 -51.91
CA ARG A 162 -2.11 0.93 -53.25
C ARG A 162 -0.79 1.25 -53.94
N GLY A 163 -0.34 0.32 -54.67
CA GLY A 163 0.68 0.47 -55.69
C GLY A 163 0.37 -0.51 -56.76
#